data_58929c91435d1ca869850dd338afca97
#
_entry.id   58929c91435d1ca869850dd338afca97
#
_cell.length_a   1.000
_cell.length_b   1.000
_cell.length_c   1.000
_cell.angle_alpha   90.00
_cell.angle_beta   90.00
_cell.angle_gamma   90.00
#
_symmetry.space_group_name_H-M   'P 1'
#
loop_
_entity.id
_entity.type
_entity.pdbx_description
1 polymer ?
#
loop_
_entity_poly.entity_id
_entity_poly.type
_entity_poly.pdbx_seq_one_letter_code
_entity_poly.pdbx_strand_id
1 'polypeptide(L)'
;MQAHCGALEADDVRRKLLLQIFCYEGVSWLWRGEFWFVITLAIDTCESRGSVALRRDGATVAARRHSEGIDYSAWLLPSVELVLSEAGTRLERVDLFAVATGPGSFTGLRVGLTTVKAWAEVYGKSTVGVSRLEAIGGSSNARLEFTAGSYDASRGQLFGALYRRISGTLSRFGDERVSSPEEFAEWVDREALKKPVCWVSLDPGLLQNLEKLKVRTAGGDTIHTCTAELASVIGALAEERAARGEFSDPLLLDANYVRRSDAEILWKEPAAHVR
;
A
#
# COMPACT_ATOMS: atom_id res chain seq x y z
N MET A 1 -36.55 -29.04 8.84
CA MET A 1 -35.40 -29.67 8.17
C MET A 1 -35.30 -29.08 6.76
N GLN A 2 -34.85 -27.85 6.60
CA GLN A 2 -34.59 -27.16 5.31
C GLN A 2 -33.97 -25.80 5.63
N ALA A 3 -32.66 -25.73 5.76
CA ALA A 3 -31.88 -24.48 5.70
C ALA A 3 -30.35 -24.77 5.80
N HIS A 4 -29.79 -25.53 4.85
CA HIS A 4 -28.33 -25.72 4.80
C HIS A 4 -27.77 -25.90 3.36
N CYS A 5 -28.55 -25.59 2.32
CA CYS A 5 -28.11 -25.85 0.93
C CYS A 5 -27.59 -24.63 0.15
N GLY A 6 -27.75 -23.40 0.66
CA GLY A 6 -27.41 -22.19 -0.12
C GLY A 6 -25.98 -21.65 0.05
N ALA A 7 -25.29 -22.02 1.12
CA ALA A 7 -23.94 -21.49 1.39
C ALA A 7 -22.82 -22.28 0.68
N LEU A 8 -23.03 -23.57 0.43
CA LEU A 8 -22.04 -24.44 -0.22
C LEU A 8 -21.93 -24.21 -1.75
N GLU A 9 -23.01 -23.81 -2.42
CA GLU A 9 -22.97 -23.56 -3.87
C GLU A 9 -22.25 -22.25 -4.25
N ALA A 10 -22.36 -21.23 -3.44
CA ALA A 10 -21.67 -19.95 -3.69
C ALA A 10 -20.13 -20.08 -3.54
N ASP A 11 -19.66 -20.89 -2.60
CA ASP A 11 -18.25 -21.19 -2.40
C ASP A 11 -17.67 -22.07 -3.52
N ASP A 12 -18.44 -23.01 -4.05
CA ASP A 12 -18.02 -23.90 -5.15
C ASP A 12 -17.94 -23.16 -6.50
N VAL A 13 -18.83 -22.21 -6.75
CA VAL A 13 -18.79 -21.33 -7.93
C VAL A 13 -17.59 -20.36 -7.83
N ARG A 14 -17.32 -19.81 -6.65
CA ARG A 14 -16.15 -18.97 -6.39
C ARG A 14 -14.85 -19.76 -6.55
N ARG A 15 -14.79 -21.01 -6.07
CA ARG A 15 -13.69 -21.96 -6.27
C ARG A 15 -13.43 -22.25 -7.75
N LYS A 16 -14.47 -22.54 -8.54
CA LYS A 16 -14.34 -22.84 -9.98
C LYS A 16 -13.91 -21.62 -10.80
N LEU A 17 -14.40 -20.42 -10.46
CA LEU A 17 -13.99 -19.18 -11.12
C LEU A 17 -12.52 -18.87 -10.84
N LEU A 18 -12.07 -19.01 -9.60
CA LEU A 18 -10.68 -18.81 -9.21
C LEU A 18 -9.76 -19.83 -9.88
N LEU A 19 -10.15 -21.11 -9.96
CA LEU A 19 -9.39 -22.15 -10.67
C LEU A 19 -9.25 -21.87 -12.19
N GLN A 20 -10.25 -21.28 -12.84
CA GLN A 20 -10.16 -20.89 -14.24
C GLN A 20 -9.27 -19.67 -14.49
N ILE A 21 -9.21 -18.72 -13.55
CA ILE A 21 -8.38 -17.51 -13.67
C ILE A 21 -6.90 -17.83 -13.38
N PHE A 22 -6.62 -18.77 -12.48
CA PHE A 22 -5.26 -19.09 -12.02
C PHE A 22 -4.53 -20.20 -12.83
N CYS A 23 -5.19 -20.86 -13.77
CA CYS A 23 -4.56 -21.82 -14.70
C CYS A 23 -3.88 -21.19 -15.92
N TYR A 24 -3.91 -19.86 -16.05
CA TYR A 24 -3.24 -19.16 -17.13
C TYR A 24 -1.87 -18.66 -16.63
N GLU A 25 -0.81 -19.23 -17.20
CA GLU A 25 0.61 -18.84 -17.05
C GLU A 25 1.29 -19.09 -15.69
N GLY A 26 1.71 -20.34 -15.47
CA GLY A 26 2.92 -20.65 -14.69
C GLY A 26 2.90 -20.44 -13.16
N VAL A 27 1.79 -20.05 -12.57
CA VAL A 27 1.66 -19.89 -11.11
C VAL A 27 1.20 -21.23 -10.51
N SER A 28 2.14 -22.00 -9.95
CA SER A 28 1.81 -23.25 -9.25
C SER A 28 1.28 -22.95 -7.85
N TRP A 29 -0.01 -22.66 -7.74
CA TRP A 29 -0.69 -22.63 -6.45
C TRP A 29 -0.85 -24.07 -5.96
N LEU A 30 -0.11 -24.44 -4.94
CA LEU A 30 -0.25 -25.73 -4.28
C LEU A 30 -1.54 -25.76 -3.46
N TRP A 31 -2.61 -26.28 -4.06
CA TRP A 31 -3.84 -26.58 -3.34
C TRP A 31 -3.60 -27.79 -2.42
N ARG A 32 -3.56 -27.57 -1.11
CA ARG A 32 -3.64 -28.59 -0.08
C ARG A 32 -4.85 -28.31 0.78
N GLY A 33 -6.03 -28.78 0.36
CA GLY A 33 -7.28 -28.77 1.11
C GLY A 33 -7.53 -27.48 1.94
N GLU A 34 -8.56 -26.75 1.66
CA GLU A 34 -9.16 -25.62 2.39
C GLU A 34 -8.31 -24.37 2.75
N PHE A 35 -6.97 -24.40 2.65
CA PHE A 35 -6.11 -23.25 2.91
C PHE A 35 -5.17 -22.95 1.75
N TRP A 36 -5.17 -21.71 1.30
CA TRP A 36 -4.23 -21.21 0.29
C TRP A 36 -2.93 -20.80 1.00
N PHE A 37 -1.88 -21.58 0.80
CA PHE A 37 -0.55 -21.21 1.30
C PHE A 37 0.10 -20.22 0.33
N VAL A 38 -0.04 -18.94 0.61
CA VAL A 38 0.58 -17.86 -0.17
C VAL A 38 1.73 -17.27 0.61
N ILE A 39 2.92 -17.27 0.03
CA ILE A 39 4.08 -16.55 0.56
C ILE A 39 4.18 -15.21 -0.18
N THR A 40 3.95 -14.12 0.54
CA THR A 40 4.00 -12.76 0.03
C THR A 40 5.22 -12.03 0.59
N LEU A 41 6.07 -11.51 -0.28
CA LEU A 41 7.14 -10.58 0.09
C LEU A 41 6.70 -9.15 -0.24
N ALA A 42 6.61 -8.31 0.78
CA ALA A 42 6.16 -6.92 0.64
C ALA A 42 7.28 -5.93 0.97
N ILE A 43 7.37 -4.85 0.19
CA ILE A 43 8.45 -3.86 0.27
C ILE A 43 7.86 -2.44 0.29
N ASP A 44 8.32 -1.63 1.24
CA ASP A 44 8.13 -0.18 1.27
C ASP A 44 9.49 0.52 1.34
N THR A 45 9.82 1.29 0.31
CA THR A 45 11.03 2.11 0.23
C THR A 45 10.70 3.59 -0.06
N CYS A 46 9.46 4.01 0.23
CA CYS A 46 8.96 5.33 -0.19
C CYS A 46 9.58 6.51 0.55
N GLU A 47 10.07 6.33 1.77
CA GLU A 47 10.76 7.37 2.57
C GLU A 47 11.75 6.72 3.54
N SER A 48 12.41 7.50 4.40
CA SER A 48 13.39 7.00 5.38
C SER A 48 12.85 5.93 6.34
N ARG A 49 11.54 5.89 6.57
CA ARG A 49 10.84 4.93 7.43
C ARG A 49 10.26 3.75 6.63
N GLY A 50 11.06 3.15 5.76
CA GLY A 50 10.64 1.99 4.98
C GLY A 50 10.66 0.68 5.75
N SER A 51 10.18 -0.38 5.12
CA SER A 51 10.14 -1.71 5.71
C SER A 51 10.07 -2.82 4.66
N VAL A 52 10.43 -4.03 5.08
CA VAL A 52 10.24 -5.29 4.34
C VAL A 52 9.48 -6.24 5.24
N ALA A 53 8.53 -6.97 4.71
CA ALA A 53 7.79 -8.00 5.46
C ALA A 53 7.59 -9.24 4.59
N LEU A 54 7.74 -10.41 5.21
CA LEU A 54 7.32 -11.68 4.67
C LEU A 54 6.03 -12.11 5.35
N ARG A 55 5.04 -12.43 4.55
CA ARG A 55 3.75 -12.93 5.02
C ARG A 55 3.56 -14.36 4.53
N ARG A 56 2.89 -15.16 5.33
CA ARG A 56 2.48 -16.53 5.00
C ARG A 56 1.10 -16.77 5.56
N ASP A 57 0.19 -17.25 4.72
CA ASP A 57 -1.18 -17.61 5.13
C ASP A 57 -1.92 -16.47 5.84
N GLY A 58 -1.82 -15.26 5.29
CA GLY A 58 -2.47 -14.07 5.83
C GLY A 58 -1.80 -13.45 7.05
N ALA A 59 -0.74 -14.05 7.59
CA ALA A 59 -0.01 -13.55 8.76
C ALA A 59 1.40 -13.07 8.41
N THR A 60 1.88 -12.00 9.04
CA THR A 60 3.27 -11.57 8.96
C THR A 60 4.14 -12.49 9.80
N VAL A 61 5.11 -13.16 9.16
CA VAL A 61 6.01 -14.13 9.82
C VAL A 61 7.39 -13.55 10.11
N ALA A 62 7.82 -12.55 9.35
CA ALA A 62 9.05 -11.80 9.59
C ALA A 62 8.93 -10.40 9.02
N ALA A 63 9.54 -9.42 9.67
CA ALA A 63 9.58 -8.04 9.16
C ALA A 63 10.86 -7.33 9.59
N ARG A 64 11.30 -6.36 8.80
CA ARG A 64 12.44 -5.48 9.09
C ARG A 64 12.07 -4.05 8.75
N ARG A 65 12.45 -3.15 9.66
CA ARG A 65 12.34 -1.71 9.44
C ARG A 65 13.66 -1.18 8.90
N HIS A 66 13.58 -0.21 8.01
CA HIS A 66 14.74 0.51 7.52
C HIS A 66 15.47 1.24 8.66
N SER A 67 16.79 1.18 8.64
CA SER A 67 17.64 1.87 9.61
C SER A 67 18.06 3.22 9.05
N GLU A 68 17.89 4.28 9.83
CA GLU A 68 18.33 5.62 9.44
C GLU A 68 19.83 5.64 9.09
N GLY A 69 20.17 6.45 8.07
CA GLY A 69 21.57 6.64 7.64
C GLY A 69 22.11 5.56 6.70
N ILE A 70 21.31 4.57 6.31
CA ILE A 70 21.71 3.56 5.33
C ILE A 70 20.89 3.78 4.05
N ASP A 71 21.54 3.76 2.89
CA ASP A 71 20.84 3.86 1.62
C ASP A 71 20.03 2.59 1.33
N TYR A 72 18.87 2.73 0.69
CA TYR A 72 18.02 1.59 0.34
C TYR A 72 18.72 0.58 -0.56
N SER A 73 19.62 1.02 -1.44
CA SER A 73 20.44 0.13 -2.28
C SER A 73 21.34 -0.81 -1.49
N ALA A 74 21.80 -0.38 -0.31
CA ALA A 74 22.61 -1.20 0.59
C ALA A 74 21.77 -1.99 1.60
N TRP A 75 20.58 -1.47 1.99
CA TRP A 75 19.75 -2.03 3.05
C TRP A 75 18.78 -3.10 2.55
N LEU A 76 18.19 -2.94 1.34
CA LEU A 76 17.03 -3.73 0.91
C LEU A 76 17.36 -5.22 0.78
N LEU A 77 18.37 -5.58 0.02
CA LEU A 77 18.69 -6.99 -0.25
C LEU A 77 19.10 -7.75 1.02
N PRO A 78 19.99 -7.24 1.89
CA PRO A 78 20.29 -7.90 3.15
C PRO A 78 19.06 -8.06 4.07
N SER A 79 18.16 -7.08 4.08
CA SER A 79 16.92 -7.16 4.88
C SER A 79 15.96 -8.22 4.34
N VAL A 80 15.87 -8.37 3.02
CA VAL A 80 15.11 -9.44 2.38
C VAL A 80 15.70 -10.81 2.72
N GLU A 81 17.03 -10.99 2.64
CA GLU A 81 17.68 -12.24 3.04
C GLU A 81 17.37 -12.62 4.49
N LEU A 82 17.41 -11.64 5.40
CA LEU A 82 17.09 -11.87 6.81
C LEU A 82 15.64 -12.33 7.00
N VAL A 83 14.65 -11.67 6.43
CA VAL A 83 13.23 -12.07 6.60
C VAL A 83 12.95 -13.42 5.94
N LEU A 84 13.58 -13.74 4.82
CA LEU A 84 13.48 -15.05 4.18
C LEU A 84 14.11 -16.16 5.05
N SER A 85 15.32 -15.92 5.59
CA SER A 85 16.03 -16.84 6.47
C SER A 85 15.24 -17.13 7.76
N GLU A 86 14.70 -16.08 8.41
CA GLU A 86 13.88 -16.24 9.62
C GLU A 86 12.62 -17.07 9.37
N ALA A 87 12.01 -16.89 8.22
CA ALA A 87 10.83 -17.65 7.82
C ALA A 87 11.16 -19.05 7.26
N GLY A 88 12.44 -19.45 7.20
CA GLY A 88 12.87 -20.73 6.67
C GLY A 88 12.51 -20.94 5.20
N THR A 89 12.56 -19.87 4.40
CA THR A 89 12.19 -19.91 2.98
C THR A 89 13.26 -19.24 2.09
N ARG A 90 13.03 -19.20 0.80
CA ARG A 90 13.92 -18.61 -0.21
C ARG A 90 13.10 -17.82 -1.21
N LEU A 91 13.75 -16.90 -1.93
CA LEU A 91 13.09 -15.95 -2.84
C LEU A 91 12.29 -16.66 -3.95
N GLU A 92 12.79 -17.79 -4.46
CA GLU A 92 12.10 -18.59 -5.50
C GLU A 92 10.77 -19.19 -5.02
N ARG A 93 10.58 -19.28 -3.70
CA ARG A 93 9.36 -19.81 -3.07
C ARG A 93 8.32 -18.72 -2.77
N VAL A 94 8.66 -17.46 -2.99
CA VAL A 94 7.70 -16.36 -2.91
C VAL A 94 6.70 -16.50 -4.05
N ASP A 95 5.42 -16.36 -3.76
CA ASP A 95 4.32 -16.48 -4.71
C ASP A 95 3.86 -15.13 -5.22
N LEU A 96 3.92 -14.11 -4.36
CA LEU A 96 3.46 -12.76 -4.65
C LEU A 96 4.48 -11.72 -4.17
N PHE A 97 4.88 -10.83 -5.06
CA PHE A 97 5.65 -9.65 -4.72
C PHE A 97 4.72 -8.43 -4.59
N ALA A 98 4.72 -7.80 -3.42
CA ALA A 98 3.98 -6.58 -3.15
C ALA A 98 4.94 -5.40 -2.96
N VAL A 99 4.62 -4.25 -3.53
CA VAL A 99 5.48 -3.07 -3.41
C VAL A 99 4.68 -1.79 -3.26
N ALA A 100 5.16 -0.90 -2.39
CA ALA A 100 4.63 0.45 -2.30
C ALA A 100 4.94 1.22 -3.58
N THR A 101 3.91 1.76 -4.22
CA THR A 101 4.04 2.58 -5.44
C THR A 101 4.24 4.07 -5.15
N GLY A 102 4.23 4.48 -3.90
CA GLY A 102 4.30 5.88 -3.51
C GLY A 102 2.97 6.41 -2.94
N PRO A 103 2.88 7.73 -2.78
CA PRO A 103 3.91 8.72 -3.05
C PRO A 103 5.16 8.60 -2.17
N GLY A 104 6.25 9.34 -2.49
CA GLY A 104 7.45 9.32 -1.66
C GLY A 104 8.73 9.76 -2.36
N SER A 105 9.86 9.35 -1.78
CA SER A 105 11.21 9.61 -2.30
C SER A 105 11.39 9.02 -3.68
N PHE A 106 11.81 9.84 -4.63
CA PHE A 106 12.08 9.45 -6.01
C PHE A 106 13.09 8.29 -6.13
N THR A 107 14.19 8.37 -5.38
CA THR A 107 15.23 7.35 -5.36
C THR A 107 14.74 6.06 -4.68
N GLY A 108 14.13 6.19 -3.51
CA GLY A 108 13.64 5.05 -2.75
C GLY A 108 12.58 4.25 -3.52
N LEU A 109 11.60 4.93 -4.12
CA LEU A 109 10.56 4.30 -4.95
C LEU A 109 11.16 3.46 -6.09
N ARG A 110 12.16 4.01 -6.79
CA ARG A 110 12.82 3.30 -7.89
C ARG A 110 13.56 2.06 -7.41
N VAL A 111 14.23 2.11 -6.26
CA VAL A 111 14.90 0.92 -5.69
C VAL A 111 13.90 -0.21 -5.46
N GLY A 112 12.80 0.05 -4.76
CA GLY A 112 11.79 -0.98 -4.48
C GLY A 112 11.12 -1.52 -5.74
N LEU A 113 10.63 -0.62 -6.61
CA LEU A 113 9.94 -0.99 -7.84
C LEU A 113 10.83 -1.78 -8.80
N THR A 114 12.07 -1.32 -9.04
CA THR A 114 13.01 -2.02 -9.94
C THR A 114 13.36 -3.40 -9.41
N THR A 115 13.57 -3.52 -8.09
CA THR A 115 13.86 -4.81 -7.45
C THR A 115 12.71 -5.80 -7.62
N VAL A 116 11.48 -5.36 -7.35
CA VAL A 116 10.29 -6.23 -7.49
C VAL A 116 10.05 -6.61 -8.95
N LYS A 117 10.19 -5.67 -9.90
CA LYS A 117 10.10 -5.96 -11.34
C LYS A 117 11.10 -7.03 -11.77
N ALA A 118 12.37 -6.88 -11.35
CA ALA A 118 13.41 -7.83 -11.70
C ALA A 118 13.11 -9.23 -11.13
N TRP A 119 12.65 -9.33 -9.89
CA TRP A 119 12.30 -10.63 -9.30
C TRP A 119 11.05 -11.25 -9.96
N ALA A 120 10.05 -10.45 -10.27
CA ALA A 120 8.86 -10.93 -10.98
C ALA A 120 9.22 -11.53 -12.32
N GLU A 121 10.10 -10.87 -13.07
CA GLU A 121 10.60 -11.33 -14.38
C GLU A 121 11.42 -12.62 -14.23
N VAL A 122 12.41 -12.63 -13.33
CA VAL A 122 13.34 -13.77 -13.16
C VAL A 122 12.62 -15.03 -12.66
N TYR A 123 11.67 -14.86 -11.74
CA TYR A 123 10.99 -15.99 -11.11
C TYR A 123 9.60 -16.29 -11.69
N GLY A 124 9.13 -15.52 -12.67
CA GLY A 124 7.80 -15.69 -13.25
C GLY A 124 6.68 -15.54 -12.23
N LYS A 125 6.77 -14.54 -11.33
CA LYS A 125 5.83 -14.38 -10.21
C LYS A 125 4.96 -13.14 -10.38
N SER A 126 3.76 -13.22 -9.80
CA SER A 126 2.81 -12.11 -9.80
C SER A 126 3.28 -10.94 -8.96
N THR A 127 2.86 -9.73 -9.35
CA THR A 127 3.11 -8.50 -8.60
C THR A 127 1.83 -7.75 -8.28
N VAL A 128 1.83 -7.02 -7.17
CA VAL A 128 0.78 -6.07 -6.83
C VAL A 128 1.42 -4.78 -6.30
N GLY A 129 1.13 -3.67 -6.97
CA GLY A 129 1.45 -2.33 -6.49
C GLY A 129 0.37 -1.83 -5.53
N VAL A 130 0.78 -1.26 -4.40
CA VAL A 130 -0.12 -0.70 -3.39
C VAL A 130 0.28 0.73 -3.10
N SER A 131 -0.68 1.66 -3.09
CA SER A 131 -0.39 3.02 -2.65
C SER A 131 0.04 3.02 -1.18
N ARG A 132 1.09 3.79 -0.87
CA ARG A 132 1.53 3.97 0.51
C ARG A 132 0.47 4.64 1.38
N LEU A 133 -0.27 5.60 0.82
CA LEU A 133 -1.38 6.26 1.51
C LEU A 133 -2.53 5.30 1.78
N GLU A 134 -2.78 4.36 0.88
CA GLU A 134 -3.76 3.28 1.11
C GLU A 134 -3.33 2.36 2.25
N ALA A 135 -2.05 1.99 2.30
CA ALA A 135 -1.52 1.19 3.40
C ALA A 135 -1.63 1.94 4.74
N ILE A 136 -1.36 3.25 4.77
CA ILE A 136 -1.59 4.09 5.95
C ILE A 136 -3.07 4.03 6.37
N GLY A 137 -3.99 4.30 5.45
CA GLY A 137 -5.43 4.24 5.73
C GLY A 137 -5.89 2.84 6.18
N GLY A 138 -5.34 1.79 5.55
CA GLY A 138 -5.63 0.39 5.85
C GLY A 138 -5.05 -0.11 7.17
N SER A 139 -4.08 0.59 7.77
CA SER A 139 -3.50 0.22 9.06
C SER A 139 -4.45 0.43 10.26
N SER A 140 -5.53 1.19 10.06
CA SER A 140 -6.52 1.44 11.11
C SER A 140 -7.69 0.46 11.04
N ASN A 141 -8.07 -0.08 12.19
CA ASN A 141 -9.26 -0.91 12.36
C ASN A 141 -10.56 -0.09 12.52
N ALA A 142 -10.51 1.23 12.36
CA ALA A 142 -11.69 2.08 12.47
C ALA A 142 -12.72 1.71 11.39
N ARG A 143 -14.01 1.72 11.80
CA ARG A 143 -15.13 1.33 10.93
C ARG A 143 -15.90 2.53 10.39
N LEU A 144 -15.32 3.73 10.42
CA LEU A 144 -15.94 4.91 9.85
C LEU A 144 -16.02 4.78 8.32
N GLU A 145 -17.03 5.40 7.72
CA GLU A 145 -17.24 5.38 6.26
C GLU A 145 -16.06 6.00 5.52
N PHE A 146 -15.48 7.06 6.06
CA PHE A 146 -14.34 7.74 5.45
C PHE A 146 -13.07 7.56 6.28
N THR A 147 -11.95 7.37 5.58
CA THR A 147 -10.62 7.29 6.16
C THR A 147 -9.68 8.21 5.37
N ALA A 148 -9.02 9.13 6.06
CA ALA A 148 -8.02 10.02 5.48
C ALA A 148 -6.63 9.55 5.89
N GLY A 149 -5.83 9.07 4.93
CA GLY A 149 -4.44 8.67 5.13
C GLY A 149 -3.49 9.82 4.84
N SER A 150 -2.46 10.04 5.68
CA SER A 150 -1.49 11.12 5.45
C SER A 150 -0.13 10.87 6.07
N TYR A 151 0.89 11.55 5.57
CA TYR A 151 2.22 11.64 6.18
C TYR A 151 3.00 12.85 5.63
N ASP A 152 4.09 13.19 6.30
CA ASP A 152 4.90 14.37 5.97
C ASP A 152 5.48 14.29 4.55
N ALA A 153 5.24 15.33 3.76
CA ALA A 153 5.83 15.53 2.44
C ALA A 153 6.99 16.54 2.49
N SER A 154 7.44 16.92 3.68
CA SER A 154 8.40 17.99 3.92
C SER A 154 7.92 19.40 3.50
N ARG A 155 8.65 20.44 3.87
CA ARG A 155 8.37 21.84 3.51
C ARG A 155 7.00 22.34 3.99
N GLY A 156 6.51 21.83 5.13
CA GLY A 156 5.20 22.21 5.69
C GLY A 156 4.01 21.62 4.90
N GLN A 157 4.23 20.63 4.06
CA GLN A 157 3.22 19.95 3.28
C GLN A 157 3.07 18.49 3.74
N LEU A 158 1.94 17.88 3.43
CA LEU A 158 1.71 16.46 3.59
C LEU A 158 1.31 15.80 2.26
N PHE A 159 1.61 14.52 2.12
CA PHE A 159 0.91 13.65 1.20
C PHE A 159 -0.37 13.20 1.86
N GLY A 160 -1.49 13.22 1.14
CA GLY A 160 -2.78 12.85 1.68
C GLY A 160 -3.70 12.22 0.65
N ALA A 161 -4.56 11.33 1.11
CA ALA A 161 -5.62 10.71 0.33
C ALA A 161 -6.85 10.44 1.20
N LEU A 162 -8.01 10.45 0.56
CA LEU A 162 -9.27 10.06 1.18
C LEU A 162 -9.74 8.74 0.60
N TYR A 163 -10.22 7.88 1.48
CA TYR A 163 -10.76 6.57 1.14
C TYR A 163 -12.19 6.46 1.68
N ARG A 164 -13.03 5.75 0.96
CA ARG A 164 -14.36 5.37 1.41
C ARG A 164 -14.40 3.87 1.65
N ARG A 165 -14.95 3.46 2.78
CA ARG A 165 -15.14 2.05 3.11
C ARG A 165 -16.46 1.56 2.53
N ILE A 166 -16.36 0.60 1.61
CA ILE A 166 -17.51 -0.04 0.95
C ILE A 166 -17.41 -1.53 1.22
N SER A 167 -18.40 -2.12 1.89
CA SER A 167 -18.41 -3.57 2.23
C SER A 167 -17.12 -4.06 2.91
N GLY A 168 -16.52 -3.23 3.75
CA GLY A 168 -15.29 -3.56 4.48
C GLY A 168 -13.99 -3.18 3.77
N THR A 169 -13.99 -3.02 2.45
CA THR A 169 -12.82 -2.66 1.65
C THR A 169 -12.67 -1.14 1.54
N LEU A 170 -11.44 -0.65 1.62
CA LEU A 170 -11.12 0.75 1.34
C LEU A 170 -11.02 0.97 -0.17
N SER A 171 -11.81 1.90 -0.68
CA SER A 171 -11.74 2.37 -2.06
C SER A 171 -11.29 3.82 -2.08
N ARG A 172 -10.33 4.15 -2.92
CA ARG A 172 -9.83 5.52 -3.05
C ARG A 172 -10.97 6.46 -3.48
N PHE A 173 -11.08 7.59 -2.81
CA PHE A 173 -12.07 8.62 -3.08
C PHE A 173 -11.37 9.92 -3.49
N GLY A 174 -11.30 10.17 -4.78
CA GLY A 174 -10.53 11.26 -5.38
C GLY A 174 -9.05 10.94 -5.54
N ASP A 175 -8.28 11.97 -5.94
CA ASP A 175 -6.86 11.81 -6.22
C ASP A 175 -6.00 11.99 -4.96
N GLU A 176 -4.88 11.28 -4.93
CA GLU A 176 -3.82 11.52 -3.96
C GLU A 176 -3.20 12.89 -4.22
N ARG A 177 -2.84 13.60 -3.17
CA ARG A 177 -2.39 14.98 -3.26
C ARG A 177 -1.22 15.32 -2.34
N VAL A 178 -0.55 16.40 -2.67
CA VAL A 178 0.36 17.12 -1.79
C VAL A 178 -0.22 18.50 -1.54
N SER A 179 -0.36 18.91 -0.28
CA SER A 179 -0.94 20.20 0.11
C SER A 179 -0.47 20.58 1.52
N SER A 180 -0.81 21.78 1.97
CA SER A 180 -0.71 22.10 3.40
C SER A 180 -1.67 21.24 4.23
N PRO A 181 -1.41 21.04 5.53
CA PRO A 181 -2.33 20.34 6.41
C PRO A 181 -3.74 20.97 6.45
N GLU A 182 -3.82 22.29 6.41
CA GLU A 182 -5.07 23.07 6.41
C GLU A 182 -5.89 22.80 5.15
N GLU A 183 -5.27 22.91 3.98
CA GLU A 183 -5.91 22.64 2.68
C GLU A 183 -6.38 21.19 2.58
N PHE A 184 -5.59 20.25 3.11
CA PHE A 184 -5.98 18.84 3.16
C PHE A 184 -7.20 18.63 4.05
N ALA A 185 -7.22 19.21 5.25
CA ALA A 185 -8.34 19.10 6.16
C ALA A 185 -9.63 19.74 5.57
N GLU A 186 -9.51 20.85 4.87
CA GLU A 186 -10.62 21.50 4.18
C GLU A 186 -11.18 20.66 3.03
N TRP A 187 -10.29 20.06 2.25
CA TRP A 187 -10.70 19.18 1.18
C TRP A 187 -11.40 17.93 1.72
N VAL A 188 -10.85 17.26 2.73
CA VAL A 188 -11.47 16.09 3.37
C VAL A 188 -12.84 16.43 3.93
N ASP A 189 -12.99 17.59 4.59
CA ASP A 189 -14.27 18.05 5.14
C ASP A 189 -15.36 18.20 4.07
N ARG A 190 -14.98 18.77 2.94
CA ARG A 190 -15.88 18.95 1.79
C ARG A 190 -16.26 17.61 1.16
N GLU A 191 -15.28 16.77 0.86
CA GLU A 191 -15.51 15.51 0.15
C GLU A 191 -16.22 14.47 1.03
N ALA A 192 -15.95 14.44 2.32
CA ALA A 192 -16.65 13.57 3.27
C ALA A 192 -18.05 14.10 3.64
N LEU A 193 -18.50 15.21 3.05
CA LEU A 193 -19.80 15.83 3.32
C LEU A 193 -20.04 16.08 4.82
N LYS A 194 -18.99 16.49 5.53
CA LYS A 194 -18.96 16.71 6.99
C LYS A 194 -19.29 15.47 7.84
N LYS A 195 -19.30 14.27 7.25
CA LYS A 195 -19.41 13.01 8.00
C LYS A 195 -18.15 12.77 8.84
N PRO A 196 -18.25 11.95 9.89
CA PRO A 196 -17.09 11.55 10.66
C PRO A 196 -16.02 10.84 9.82
N VAL A 197 -14.75 11.19 10.05
CA VAL A 197 -13.58 10.71 9.32
C VAL A 197 -12.58 10.06 10.30
N CYS A 198 -12.04 8.93 9.92
CA CYS A 198 -10.88 8.34 10.57
C CYS A 198 -9.59 8.92 9.94
N TRP A 199 -8.88 9.75 10.66
CA TRP A 199 -7.60 10.32 10.25
C TRP A 199 -6.49 9.39 10.69
N VAL A 200 -5.72 8.88 9.73
CA VAL A 200 -4.59 7.97 9.98
C VAL A 200 -3.32 8.61 9.46
N SER A 201 -2.33 8.79 10.31
CA SER A 201 -1.09 9.46 9.93
C SER A 201 0.15 8.81 10.54
N LEU A 202 1.24 8.79 9.77
CA LEU A 202 2.58 8.54 10.30
C LEU A 202 3.11 9.74 11.10
N ASP A 203 2.60 10.94 10.82
CA ASP A 203 3.01 12.21 11.40
C ASP A 203 1.80 12.97 11.96
N PRO A 204 1.13 12.43 13.00
CA PRO A 204 -0.12 12.98 13.50
C PRO A 204 0.02 14.43 14.02
N GLY A 205 1.21 14.85 14.41
CA GLY A 205 1.49 16.22 14.82
C GLY A 205 1.17 17.28 13.76
N LEU A 206 1.23 16.94 12.48
CA LEU A 206 0.84 17.82 11.38
C LEU A 206 -0.65 18.15 11.37
N LEU A 207 -1.47 17.26 11.92
CA LEU A 207 -2.93 17.37 11.92
C LEU A 207 -3.48 17.80 13.28
N GLN A 208 -2.92 17.30 14.38
CA GLN A 208 -3.44 17.49 15.73
C GLN A 208 -3.48 18.96 16.17
N ASN A 209 -2.60 19.80 15.62
CA ASN A 209 -2.54 21.22 15.93
C ASN A 209 -3.56 22.07 15.16
N LEU A 210 -4.27 21.50 14.19
CA LEU A 210 -5.29 22.19 13.43
C LEU A 210 -6.54 22.43 14.27
N GLU A 211 -6.94 23.68 14.47
CA GLU A 211 -8.16 24.04 15.20
C GLU A 211 -9.41 23.35 14.59
N LYS A 212 -9.44 23.26 13.28
CA LYS A 212 -10.53 22.56 12.56
C LYS A 212 -10.64 21.09 12.97
N LEU A 213 -9.53 20.37 13.14
CA LEU A 213 -9.55 18.97 13.58
C LEU A 213 -9.96 18.83 15.05
N LYS A 214 -9.59 19.77 15.91
CA LYS A 214 -10.06 19.76 17.30
C LYS A 214 -11.59 19.85 17.37
N VAL A 215 -12.21 20.69 16.55
CA VAL A 215 -13.67 20.78 16.45
C VAL A 215 -14.26 19.48 15.88
N ARG A 216 -13.66 18.92 14.85
CA ARG A 216 -14.15 17.70 14.20
C ARG A 216 -14.04 16.47 15.10
N THR A 217 -12.99 16.34 15.92
CA THR A 217 -12.85 15.25 16.89
C THR A 217 -13.95 15.29 17.96
N ALA A 218 -14.38 16.48 18.37
CA ALA A 218 -15.56 16.63 19.22
C ALA A 218 -16.86 16.20 18.51
N GLY A 219 -16.88 16.23 17.18
CA GLY A 219 -18.00 15.83 16.30
C GLY A 219 -17.97 14.35 15.87
N GLY A 220 -17.03 13.53 16.36
CA GLY A 220 -16.97 12.10 16.08
C GLY A 220 -15.81 11.65 15.16
N ASP A 221 -14.95 12.54 14.70
CA ASP A 221 -13.71 12.15 14.00
C ASP A 221 -12.77 11.44 14.98
N THR A 222 -11.93 10.53 14.45
CA THR A 222 -10.88 9.86 15.20
C THR A 222 -9.53 10.12 14.56
N ILE A 223 -8.47 10.24 15.38
CA ILE A 223 -7.09 10.39 14.90
C ILE A 223 -6.27 9.20 15.39
N HIS A 224 -5.67 8.49 14.45
CA HIS A 224 -4.84 7.31 14.71
C HIS A 224 -3.42 7.54 14.20
N THR A 225 -2.45 7.16 15.03
CA THR A 225 -1.05 7.09 14.61
C THR A 225 -0.80 5.75 13.94
N CYS A 226 -0.29 5.79 12.73
CA CYS A 226 0.16 4.61 12.01
C CYS A 226 1.60 4.27 12.40
N THR A 227 1.94 2.99 12.45
CA THR A 227 3.35 2.56 12.57
C THR A 227 4.07 2.66 11.23
N ALA A 228 5.39 2.85 11.26
CA ALA A 228 6.19 2.93 10.05
C ALA A 228 6.40 1.59 9.33
N GLU A 229 6.01 0.47 9.92
CA GLU A 229 6.14 -0.87 9.32
C GLU A 229 5.00 -1.19 8.36
N LEU A 230 4.92 -0.43 7.27
CA LEU A 230 3.80 -0.55 6.32
C LEU A 230 3.89 -1.77 5.41
N ALA A 231 5.07 -2.40 5.25
CA ALA A 231 5.20 -3.56 4.38
C ALA A 231 4.23 -4.70 4.74
N SER A 232 3.96 -4.92 6.03
CA SER A 232 2.96 -5.91 6.47
C SER A 232 1.55 -5.58 5.99
N VAL A 233 1.16 -4.31 6.02
CA VAL A 233 -0.15 -3.84 5.54
C VAL A 233 -0.21 -3.86 4.02
N ILE A 234 0.87 -3.45 3.34
CA ILE A 234 1.01 -3.54 1.88
C ILE A 234 0.82 -4.98 1.41
N GLY A 235 1.47 -5.93 2.08
CA GLY A 235 1.32 -7.34 1.78
C GLY A 235 -0.11 -7.85 1.97
N ALA A 236 -0.79 -7.44 3.05
CA ALA A 236 -2.19 -7.81 3.30
C ALA A 236 -3.13 -7.27 2.21
N LEU A 237 -2.98 -5.99 1.84
CA LEU A 237 -3.76 -5.38 0.75
C LEU A 237 -3.46 -6.03 -0.61
N ALA A 238 -2.22 -6.42 -0.84
CA ALA A 238 -1.83 -7.14 -2.05
C ALA A 238 -2.46 -8.54 -2.12
N GLU A 239 -2.48 -9.28 -1.01
CA GLU A 239 -3.16 -10.58 -0.90
C GLU A 239 -4.67 -10.46 -1.18
N GLU A 240 -5.32 -9.43 -0.62
CA GLU A 240 -6.74 -9.14 -0.90
C GLU A 240 -7.00 -8.84 -2.38
N ARG A 241 -6.14 -8.07 -3.04
CA ARG A 241 -6.22 -7.79 -4.48
C ARG A 241 -5.98 -9.03 -5.31
N ALA A 242 -4.94 -9.80 -5.00
CA ALA A 242 -4.62 -11.05 -5.67
C ALA A 242 -5.79 -12.06 -5.58
N ALA A 243 -6.46 -12.14 -4.43
CA ALA A 243 -7.66 -12.97 -4.24
C ALA A 243 -8.84 -12.56 -5.14
N ARG A 244 -8.86 -11.30 -5.62
CA ARG A 244 -9.83 -10.81 -6.61
C ARG A 244 -9.32 -10.88 -8.05
N GLY A 245 -8.10 -11.41 -8.28
CA GLY A 245 -7.46 -11.45 -9.60
C GLY A 245 -6.90 -10.09 -10.05
N GLU A 246 -6.73 -9.13 -9.15
CA GLU A 246 -6.22 -7.79 -9.42
C GLU A 246 -4.69 -7.75 -9.30
N PHE A 247 -3.99 -8.16 -10.34
CA PHE A 247 -2.54 -8.14 -10.41
C PHE A 247 -2.03 -6.90 -11.16
N SER A 248 -0.80 -6.50 -10.86
CA SER A 248 -0.09 -5.47 -11.62
C SER A 248 0.81 -6.13 -12.65
N ASP A 249 0.77 -5.64 -13.89
CA ASP A 249 1.78 -6.01 -14.89
C ASP A 249 3.14 -5.44 -14.44
N PRO A 250 4.18 -6.27 -14.25
CA PRO A 250 5.50 -5.80 -13.84
C PRO A 250 6.08 -4.74 -14.78
N LEU A 251 5.80 -4.80 -16.07
CA LEU A 251 6.28 -3.81 -17.05
C LEU A 251 5.61 -2.45 -16.87
N LEU A 252 4.32 -2.44 -16.53
CA LEU A 252 3.51 -1.23 -16.35
C LEU A 252 3.52 -0.70 -14.91
N LEU A 253 4.01 -1.49 -13.95
CA LEU A 253 4.11 -1.08 -12.55
C LEU A 253 5.06 0.12 -12.44
N ASP A 254 4.54 1.27 -12.06
CA ASP A 254 5.30 2.52 -11.99
C ASP A 254 5.06 3.30 -10.70
N ALA A 255 5.94 4.26 -10.45
CA ALA A 255 5.87 5.11 -9.27
C ALA A 255 4.74 6.15 -9.40
N ASN A 256 3.98 6.29 -8.33
CA ASN A 256 2.98 7.33 -8.21
C ASN A 256 3.63 8.65 -7.74
N TYR A 257 4.02 9.47 -8.69
CA TYR A 257 4.63 10.78 -8.45
C TYR A 257 3.57 11.86 -8.23
N VAL A 258 3.01 11.94 -7.02
CA VAL A 258 2.05 12.98 -6.62
C VAL A 258 2.69 14.37 -6.61
N ARG A 259 3.99 14.46 -6.27
CA ARG A 259 4.80 15.67 -6.38
C ARG A 259 5.72 15.55 -7.60
N ARG A 260 5.79 16.60 -8.42
CA ARG A 260 6.82 16.72 -9.46
C ARG A 260 8.21 16.73 -8.82
N SER A 261 9.20 16.17 -9.48
CA SER A 261 10.58 16.22 -9.01
C SER A 261 11.06 17.67 -8.90
N ASP A 262 12.02 17.94 -8.01
CA ASP A 262 12.62 19.28 -7.89
C ASP A 262 13.23 19.73 -9.22
N ALA A 263 13.76 18.81 -10.01
CA ALA A 263 14.27 19.07 -11.35
C ALA A 263 13.18 19.54 -12.31
N GLU A 264 11.98 18.95 -12.26
CA GLU A 264 10.83 19.37 -13.08
C GLU A 264 10.23 20.70 -12.61
N ILE A 265 10.25 20.97 -11.31
CA ILE A 265 9.78 22.24 -10.75
C ILE A 265 10.72 23.38 -11.11
N LEU A 266 12.03 23.12 -11.16
CA LEU A 266 13.08 24.10 -11.49
C LEU A 266 13.32 24.23 -12.99
N TRP A 267 12.79 23.31 -13.81
CA TRP A 267 12.89 23.36 -15.24
C TRP A 267 12.08 24.53 -15.79
N LYS A 268 12.76 25.65 -16.09
CA LYS A 268 12.21 26.69 -16.95
C LYS A 268 12.39 26.24 -18.37
N GLU A 269 11.29 26.09 -19.11
CA GLU A 269 11.39 25.88 -20.57
C GLU A 269 12.32 26.94 -21.15
N PRO A 270 13.35 26.56 -21.95
CA PRO A 270 14.14 27.55 -22.64
C PRO A 270 13.19 28.34 -23.55
N ALA A 271 13.24 29.67 -23.46
CA ALA A 271 12.43 30.55 -24.30
C ALA A 271 12.61 30.11 -25.75
N ALA A 272 11.54 29.77 -26.43
CA ALA A 272 11.57 29.40 -27.84
C ALA A 272 12.23 30.55 -28.60
N HIS A 273 13.43 30.30 -29.15
CA HIS A 273 14.04 31.20 -30.09
C HIS A 273 13.17 31.23 -31.34
N VAL A 274 12.30 32.25 -31.40
CA VAL A 274 11.64 32.63 -32.64
C VAL A 274 12.76 33.08 -33.60
N ARG A 275 13.00 32.29 -34.64
CA ARG A 275 13.76 32.70 -35.81
C ARG A 275 12.84 33.34 -36.83
#